data_96f32faf410375df38d2a31ade1126f2
#
_entry.id   96f32faf410375df38d2a31ade1126f2
#
_cell.length_a   1.000
_cell.length_b   1.000
_cell.length_c   1.000
_cell.angle_alpha   90.00
_cell.angle_beta   90.00
_cell.angle_gamma   90.00
#
_symmetry.space_group_name_H-M   'P 1'
#
loop_
_entity.id
_entity.type
_entity.pdbx_description
1 polymer ?
#
loop_
_entity_poly.entity_id
_entity_poly.type
_entity_poly.pdbx_seq_one_letter_code
_entity_poly.pdbx_strand_id
1 'polypeptide(L)'
;EYLEERIDGNGMSVGEFAVEVGVTVAEIDDLLTGKEAIGREIACQLERVTSIPSDSWIRFELKYREDLKRMSVGSEESCTSSIHDELASLFRQGGRSWVPVYLLMRDVSENELYKPEYSSFSAWLKDEAARCGVTETLLWQRKSAGDFYHEWSSGKTGVPSLEDGKHLSELNLNLVRKIAKIDPSRGDELMYEMIEAGLSTKMLRSEWRAVRSHEDGKGIGDATKTCYADAVGRKISCSDSETFEEIVNILRSAGYEVCGV
;
A
#
# COMPACT_ATOMS: atom_id res chain seq x y z
N GLU A 1 -6.78 -4.19 -28.20
CA GLU A 1 -6.68 -5.34 -27.29
C GLU A 1 -8.05 -5.67 -26.67
N TYR A 2 -8.67 -4.82 -25.82
CA TYR A 2 -9.99 -5.12 -25.21
C TYR A 2 -11.14 -5.27 -26.22
N LEU A 3 -11.15 -4.45 -27.27
CA LEU A 3 -12.15 -4.52 -28.34
C LEU A 3 -11.91 -5.74 -29.23
N GLU A 4 -10.65 -6.06 -29.53
CA GLU A 4 -10.24 -7.25 -30.27
C GLU A 4 -10.65 -8.54 -29.53
N GLU A 5 -10.34 -8.63 -28.22
CA GLU A 5 -10.75 -9.77 -27.39
C GLU A 5 -12.27 -10.00 -27.39
N ARG A 6 -13.06 -8.92 -27.50
CA ARG A 6 -14.52 -9.03 -27.57
C ARG A 6 -15.02 -9.48 -28.93
N ILE A 7 -14.41 -9.03 -30.00
CA ILE A 7 -14.72 -9.49 -31.35
C ILE A 7 -14.41 -10.99 -31.50
N ASP A 8 -13.19 -11.38 -31.06
CA ASP A 8 -12.74 -12.78 -31.10
C ASP A 8 -13.55 -13.67 -30.16
N GLY A 9 -13.86 -13.19 -28.95
CA GLY A 9 -14.62 -13.93 -27.93
C GLY A 9 -16.08 -14.18 -28.34
N ASN A 10 -16.65 -13.35 -29.20
CA ASN A 10 -18.00 -13.56 -29.77
C ASN A 10 -18.00 -14.38 -31.08
N GLY A 11 -16.80 -14.74 -31.60
CA GLY A 11 -16.66 -15.46 -32.85
C GLY A 11 -17.15 -14.70 -34.08
N MET A 12 -17.18 -13.38 -34.01
CA MET A 12 -17.62 -12.48 -35.08
C MET A 12 -16.43 -11.99 -35.90
N SER A 13 -16.65 -11.75 -37.20
CA SER A 13 -15.69 -10.96 -37.97
C SER A 13 -15.82 -9.48 -37.68
N VAL A 14 -14.77 -8.70 -37.93
CA VAL A 14 -14.78 -7.23 -37.78
C VAL A 14 -15.92 -6.60 -38.58
N GLY A 15 -16.23 -7.15 -39.77
CA GLY A 15 -17.34 -6.68 -40.60
C GLY A 15 -18.72 -6.93 -39.99
N GLU A 16 -18.95 -8.09 -39.41
CA GLU A 16 -20.22 -8.42 -38.72
C GLU A 16 -20.38 -7.55 -37.46
N PHE A 17 -19.30 -7.36 -36.70
CA PHE A 17 -19.31 -6.50 -35.53
C PHE A 17 -19.60 -5.04 -35.89
N ALA A 18 -19.01 -4.50 -36.97
CA ALA A 18 -19.26 -3.14 -37.45
C ALA A 18 -20.75 -2.92 -37.80
N VAL A 19 -21.37 -3.89 -38.47
CA VAL A 19 -22.81 -3.85 -38.79
C VAL A 19 -23.67 -3.87 -37.54
N GLU A 20 -23.32 -4.66 -36.54
CA GLU A 20 -24.10 -4.80 -35.31
C GLU A 20 -23.97 -3.56 -34.42
N VAL A 21 -22.79 -2.95 -34.37
CA VAL A 21 -22.54 -1.66 -33.68
C VAL A 21 -23.20 -0.50 -34.44
N GLY A 22 -23.36 -0.60 -35.74
CA GLY A 22 -23.94 0.42 -36.61
C GLY A 22 -22.94 1.47 -37.07
N VAL A 23 -21.68 1.07 -37.25
CA VAL A 23 -20.58 1.87 -37.78
C VAL A 23 -19.97 1.20 -39.01
N THR A 24 -19.09 1.88 -39.71
CA THR A 24 -18.39 1.33 -40.86
C THR A 24 -17.21 0.44 -40.42
N VAL A 25 -16.80 -0.50 -41.27
CA VAL A 25 -15.60 -1.31 -41.01
C VAL A 25 -14.35 -0.45 -40.85
N ALA A 26 -14.25 0.65 -41.60
CA ALA A 26 -13.14 1.59 -41.50
C ALA A 26 -13.09 2.29 -40.15
N GLU A 27 -14.23 2.67 -39.56
CA GLU A 27 -14.31 3.25 -38.22
C GLU A 27 -13.89 2.24 -37.16
N ILE A 28 -14.28 0.96 -37.27
CA ILE A 28 -13.79 -0.09 -36.35
C ILE A 28 -12.28 -0.28 -36.49
N ASP A 29 -11.74 -0.33 -37.70
CA ASP A 29 -10.30 -0.43 -37.95
C ASP A 29 -9.52 0.74 -37.37
N ASP A 30 -10.05 1.96 -37.47
CA ASP A 30 -9.44 3.17 -36.91
C ASP A 30 -9.51 3.19 -35.37
N LEU A 31 -10.57 2.63 -34.78
CA LEU A 31 -10.67 2.40 -33.33
C LEU A 31 -9.66 1.32 -32.86
N LEU A 32 -9.55 0.19 -33.56
CA LEU A 32 -8.63 -0.90 -33.22
C LEU A 32 -7.15 -0.47 -33.35
N THR A 33 -6.87 0.35 -34.37
CA THR A 33 -5.51 0.90 -34.58
C THR A 33 -5.21 2.12 -33.71
N GLY A 34 -6.20 2.61 -32.92
CA GLY A 34 -6.04 3.77 -32.04
C GLY A 34 -5.97 5.11 -32.75
N LYS A 35 -6.28 5.17 -34.05
CA LYS A 35 -6.33 6.42 -34.82
C LYS A 35 -7.52 7.29 -34.42
N GLU A 36 -8.66 6.66 -34.15
CA GLU A 36 -9.87 7.32 -33.70
C GLU A 36 -10.12 7.04 -32.22
N ALA A 37 -10.73 8.01 -31.52
CA ALA A 37 -11.06 7.87 -30.10
C ALA A 37 -12.48 7.37 -29.92
N ILE A 38 -12.73 6.52 -28.91
CA ILE A 38 -14.08 6.11 -28.53
C ILE A 38 -14.82 7.31 -27.95
N GLY A 39 -15.60 7.99 -28.81
CA GLY A 39 -16.49 9.07 -28.42
C GLY A 39 -17.75 8.53 -27.72
N ARG A 40 -18.52 9.44 -27.11
CA ARG A 40 -19.73 9.09 -26.36
C ARG A 40 -20.77 8.35 -27.19
N GLU A 41 -20.88 8.71 -28.46
CA GLU A 41 -21.83 8.08 -29.40
C GLU A 41 -21.45 6.62 -29.69
N ILE A 42 -20.19 6.38 -30.03
CA ILE A 42 -19.63 5.05 -30.23
C ILE A 42 -19.69 4.21 -28.95
N ALA A 43 -19.39 4.81 -27.79
CA ALA A 43 -19.49 4.10 -26.50
C ALA A 43 -20.92 3.63 -26.22
N CYS A 44 -21.95 4.41 -26.53
CA CYS A 44 -23.35 3.99 -26.39
C CYS A 44 -23.75 2.90 -27.39
N GLN A 45 -23.17 2.91 -28.58
CA GLN A 45 -23.38 1.85 -29.57
C GLN A 45 -22.71 0.55 -29.14
N LEU A 46 -21.47 0.62 -28.64
CA LEU A 46 -20.74 -0.52 -28.07
C LEU A 46 -21.46 -1.11 -26.85
N GLU A 47 -22.05 -0.30 -25.98
CA GLU A 47 -22.85 -0.76 -24.84
C GLU A 47 -23.99 -1.67 -25.27
N ARG A 48 -24.68 -1.35 -26.36
CA ARG A 48 -25.81 -2.16 -26.85
C ARG A 48 -25.38 -3.54 -27.33
N VAL A 49 -24.21 -3.66 -27.94
CA VAL A 49 -23.70 -4.89 -28.51
C VAL A 49 -22.92 -5.72 -27.48
N THR A 50 -22.13 -5.06 -26.64
CA THR A 50 -21.22 -5.75 -25.70
C THR A 50 -21.80 -5.89 -24.31
N SER A 51 -22.91 -5.21 -23.99
CA SER A 51 -23.48 -5.10 -22.64
C SER A 51 -22.52 -4.49 -21.60
N ILE A 52 -21.44 -3.84 -22.04
CA ILE A 52 -20.51 -3.11 -21.18
C ILE A 52 -20.96 -1.66 -21.14
N PRO A 53 -21.16 -1.06 -19.95
CA PRO A 53 -21.61 0.33 -19.83
C PRO A 53 -20.75 1.32 -20.62
N SER A 54 -21.39 2.29 -21.29
CA SER A 54 -20.72 3.31 -22.10
C SER A 54 -19.67 4.12 -21.29
N ASP A 55 -19.93 4.39 -20.01
CA ASP A 55 -18.96 5.03 -19.12
C ASP A 55 -17.68 4.19 -18.91
N SER A 56 -17.77 2.88 -19.03
CA SER A 56 -16.60 1.99 -18.95
C SER A 56 -15.76 2.08 -20.21
N TRP A 57 -16.39 2.14 -21.39
CA TRP A 57 -15.69 2.35 -22.66
C TRP A 57 -14.95 3.69 -22.71
N ILE A 58 -15.57 4.75 -22.19
CA ILE A 58 -14.93 6.07 -22.10
C ILE A 58 -13.74 6.02 -21.13
N ARG A 59 -13.86 5.31 -20.00
CA ARG A 59 -12.72 5.14 -19.07
C ARG A 59 -11.57 4.34 -19.68
N PHE A 60 -11.86 3.27 -20.43
CA PHE A 60 -10.83 2.51 -21.15
C PHE A 60 -10.13 3.38 -22.19
N GLU A 61 -10.87 4.21 -22.93
CA GLU A 61 -10.30 5.13 -23.90
C GLU A 61 -9.41 6.18 -23.24
N LEU A 62 -9.85 6.79 -22.15
CA LEU A 62 -9.06 7.78 -21.41
C LEU A 62 -7.74 7.16 -20.91
N LYS A 63 -7.80 5.95 -20.33
CA LYS A 63 -6.62 5.22 -19.89
C LYS A 63 -5.69 4.89 -21.06
N TYR A 64 -6.23 4.41 -22.17
CA TYR A 64 -5.45 4.11 -23.37
C TYR A 64 -4.75 5.35 -23.93
N ARG A 65 -5.43 6.53 -23.97
CA ARG A 65 -4.83 7.78 -24.42
C ARG A 65 -3.77 8.31 -23.44
N GLU A 66 -3.95 8.09 -22.16
CA GLU A 66 -2.90 8.37 -21.17
C GLU A 66 -1.67 7.49 -21.38
N ASP A 67 -1.88 6.18 -21.58
CA ASP A 67 -0.80 5.24 -21.85
C ASP A 67 -0.10 5.55 -23.19
N LEU A 68 -0.85 5.90 -24.25
CA LEU A 68 -0.27 6.36 -25.51
C LEU A 68 0.54 7.66 -25.36
N LYS A 69 0.05 8.60 -24.54
CA LYS A 69 0.84 9.81 -24.22
C LYS A 69 2.13 9.47 -23.50
N ARG A 70 2.09 8.52 -22.56
CA ARG A 70 3.29 8.01 -21.89
C ARG A 70 4.26 7.37 -22.88
N MET A 71 3.76 6.62 -23.86
CA MET A 71 4.58 5.95 -24.87
C MET A 71 5.08 6.89 -25.98
N SER A 72 4.30 7.90 -26.38
CA SER A 72 4.63 8.85 -27.47
C SER A 72 5.55 10.00 -27.02
N VAL A 73 5.63 10.25 -25.72
CA VAL A 73 6.60 11.18 -25.11
C VAL A 73 7.93 10.48 -24.87
N GLY A 74 8.31 9.55 -25.76
CA GLY A 74 9.60 8.86 -25.79
C GLY A 74 10.75 9.73 -26.27
N SER A 75 10.99 10.86 -25.60
CA SER A 75 12.32 11.43 -25.44
C SER A 75 12.66 11.30 -23.95
N GLU A 76 13.80 10.75 -23.64
CA GLU A 76 14.27 10.36 -22.29
C GLU A 76 14.15 11.49 -21.23
N GLU A 77 14.11 12.74 -21.64
CA GLU A 77 13.96 13.92 -20.75
C GLU A 77 12.53 14.17 -20.25
N SER A 78 11.50 13.58 -20.89
CA SER A 78 10.10 13.87 -20.57
C SER A 78 9.45 12.88 -19.59
N CYS A 79 10.02 11.68 -19.42
CA CYS A 79 9.45 10.64 -18.55
C CYS A 79 9.67 11.00 -17.07
N THR A 80 10.88 11.41 -16.72
CA THR A 80 11.25 11.77 -15.34
C THR A 80 10.54 13.02 -14.88
N SER A 81 10.41 14.05 -15.74
CA SER A 81 9.63 15.27 -15.43
C SER A 81 8.16 14.96 -15.11
N SER A 82 7.55 14.01 -15.83
CA SER A 82 6.17 13.57 -15.58
C SER A 82 6.01 12.84 -14.23
N ILE A 83 6.97 11.97 -13.87
CA ILE A 83 6.97 11.23 -12.59
C ILE A 83 7.13 12.18 -11.40
N HIS A 84 8.02 13.18 -11.52
CA HIS A 84 8.22 14.22 -10.52
C HIS A 84 6.93 15.02 -10.25
N ASP A 85 6.25 15.45 -11.33
CA ASP A 85 5.01 16.20 -11.23
C ASP A 85 3.87 15.37 -10.64
N GLU A 86 3.79 14.09 -10.99
CA GLU A 86 2.80 13.16 -10.46
C GLU A 86 3.01 12.95 -8.95
N LEU A 87 4.23 12.66 -8.52
CA LEU A 87 4.55 12.49 -7.09
C LEU A 87 4.25 13.76 -6.29
N ALA A 88 4.66 14.92 -6.80
CA ALA A 88 4.36 16.21 -6.18
C ALA A 88 2.85 16.49 -6.12
N SER A 89 2.10 16.08 -7.13
CA SER A 89 0.63 16.18 -7.15
C SER A 89 -0.02 15.33 -6.07
N LEU A 90 0.42 14.06 -5.92
CA LEU A 90 -0.07 13.16 -4.88
C LEU A 90 0.13 13.73 -3.46
N PHE A 91 1.25 14.40 -3.21
CA PHE A 91 1.48 15.07 -1.93
C PHE A 91 0.64 16.33 -1.74
N ARG A 92 0.44 17.12 -2.80
CA ARG A 92 -0.41 18.35 -2.75
C ARG A 92 -1.90 18.04 -2.53
N GLN A 93 -2.41 16.92 -3.04
CA GLN A 93 -3.79 16.49 -2.86
C GLN A 93 -4.15 16.10 -1.42
N GLY A 94 -3.27 16.36 -0.49
CA GLY A 94 -3.51 16.21 0.95
C GLY A 94 -3.13 14.87 1.54
N GLY A 95 -2.37 14.04 0.83
CA GLY A 95 -1.58 12.91 1.34
C GLY A 95 -2.27 11.89 2.25
N ARG A 96 -3.61 11.89 2.30
CA ARG A 96 -4.36 10.96 3.17
C ARG A 96 -4.21 9.50 2.72
N SER A 97 -4.06 9.26 1.42
CA SER A 97 -3.78 7.94 0.89
C SER A 97 -2.28 7.83 0.56
N TRP A 98 -1.57 7.00 1.30
CA TRP A 98 -0.16 6.71 1.06
C TRP A 98 0.04 5.70 -0.09
N VAL A 99 -1.03 4.97 -0.45
CA VAL A 99 -1.01 3.88 -1.43
C VAL A 99 -0.64 4.36 -2.83
N PRO A 100 -1.23 5.43 -3.40
CA PRO A 100 -0.81 5.92 -4.72
C PRO A 100 0.66 6.32 -4.77
N VAL A 101 1.19 6.91 -3.70
CA VAL A 101 2.62 7.26 -3.59
C VAL A 101 3.48 5.99 -3.61
N TYR A 102 3.08 4.94 -2.90
CA TYR A 102 3.76 3.65 -2.93
C TYR A 102 3.75 3.02 -4.32
N LEU A 103 2.57 2.97 -4.98
CA LEU A 103 2.44 2.36 -6.31
C LEU A 103 3.33 3.07 -7.33
N LEU A 104 3.37 4.40 -7.32
CA LEU A 104 4.27 5.15 -8.19
C LEU A 104 5.74 4.86 -7.87
N MET A 105 6.15 4.86 -6.60
CA MET A 105 7.53 4.52 -6.21
C MET A 105 7.91 3.09 -6.59
N ARG A 106 6.96 2.17 -6.51
CA ARG A 106 7.15 0.78 -6.92
C ARG A 106 7.38 0.69 -8.43
N ASP A 107 6.53 1.32 -9.23
CA ASP A 107 6.65 1.37 -10.68
C ASP A 107 8.00 1.94 -11.12
N VAL A 108 8.40 3.07 -10.53
CA VAL A 108 9.73 3.68 -10.76
C VAL A 108 10.86 2.73 -10.39
N SER A 109 10.73 1.98 -9.30
CA SER A 109 11.77 1.05 -8.85
C SER A 109 11.85 -0.21 -9.71
N GLU A 110 10.71 -0.83 -10.06
CA GLU A 110 10.63 -2.08 -10.82
C GLU A 110 11.03 -1.89 -12.30
N ASN A 111 10.60 -0.77 -12.90
CA ASN A 111 10.90 -0.43 -14.29
C ASN A 111 12.16 0.44 -14.44
N GLU A 112 12.90 0.66 -13.35
CA GLU A 112 14.15 1.42 -13.33
C GLU A 112 14.06 2.83 -13.96
N LEU A 113 12.88 3.46 -13.88
CA LEU A 113 12.59 4.74 -14.54
C LEU A 113 13.43 5.91 -14.01
N TYR A 114 14.13 5.73 -12.91
CA TYR A 114 15.08 6.69 -12.35
C TYR A 114 16.43 6.71 -13.08
N LYS A 115 16.78 5.65 -13.82
CA LYS A 115 18.15 5.45 -14.39
C LYS A 115 18.65 6.54 -15.33
N PRO A 116 17.82 7.19 -16.16
CA PRO A 116 18.33 8.25 -17.04
C PRO A 116 19.02 9.39 -16.28
N GLU A 117 18.55 9.71 -15.08
CA GLU A 117 19.00 10.86 -14.30
C GLU A 117 19.77 10.49 -13.03
N TYR A 118 19.47 9.33 -12.45
CA TYR A 118 20.00 8.93 -11.14
C TYR A 118 20.74 7.59 -11.20
N SER A 119 21.85 7.50 -10.49
CA SER A 119 22.65 6.27 -10.39
C SER A 119 21.98 5.15 -9.56
N SER A 120 20.98 5.49 -8.76
CA SER A 120 20.25 4.55 -7.90
C SER A 120 18.88 5.06 -7.52
N PHE A 121 17.98 4.14 -7.22
CA PHE A 121 16.65 4.46 -6.68
C PHE A 121 16.72 5.30 -5.39
N SER A 122 17.70 5.04 -4.53
CA SER A 122 17.91 5.80 -3.30
C SER A 122 18.28 7.27 -3.57
N ALA A 123 19.10 7.52 -4.61
CA ALA A 123 19.47 8.88 -5.01
C ALA A 123 18.25 9.64 -5.56
N TRP A 124 17.45 8.99 -6.41
CA TRP A 124 16.19 9.53 -6.90
C TRP A 124 15.22 9.85 -5.75
N LEU A 125 15.00 8.90 -4.85
CA LEU A 125 14.06 9.04 -3.72
C LEU A 125 14.46 10.18 -2.77
N LYS A 126 15.77 10.39 -2.57
CA LYS A 126 16.29 11.50 -1.76
C LYS A 126 15.97 12.85 -2.40
N ASP A 127 16.16 12.98 -3.70
CA ASP A 127 15.86 14.21 -4.44
C ASP A 127 14.35 14.49 -4.46
N GLU A 128 13.53 13.45 -4.71
CA GLU A 128 12.07 13.55 -4.64
C GLU A 128 11.54 13.97 -3.27
N ALA A 129 12.13 13.45 -2.21
CA ALA A 129 11.77 13.87 -0.85
C ALA A 129 11.98 15.39 -0.67
N ALA A 130 13.12 15.90 -1.13
CA ALA A 130 13.42 17.32 -1.10
C ALA A 130 12.46 18.16 -1.95
N ARG A 131 12.15 17.72 -3.17
CA ARG A 131 11.21 18.39 -4.09
C ARG A 131 9.79 18.44 -3.54
N CYS A 132 9.33 17.35 -2.93
CA CYS A 132 7.99 17.25 -2.33
C CYS A 132 7.90 17.90 -0.94
N GLY A 133 9.00 18.38 -0.36
CA GLY A 133 9.03 18.95 0.99
C GLY A 133 8.75 17.94 2.09
N VAL A 134 9.07 16.66 1.85
CA VAL A 134 8.90 15.57 2.82
C VAL A 134 10.25 14.98 3.22
N THR A 135 10.26 14.15 4.25
CA THR A 135 11.50 13.46 4.66
C THR A 135 11.71 12.19 3.82
N GLU A 136 12.95 11.91 3.48
CA GLU A 136 13.35 10.64 2.84
C GLU A 136 12.84 9.43 3.64
N THR A 137 12.90 9.53 4.98
CA THR A 137 12.40 8.48 5.89
C THR A 137 10.92 8.17 5.67
N LEU A 138 10.09 9.19 5.39
CA LEU A 138 8.66 8.99 5.11
C LEU A 138 8.46 8.17 3.84
N LEU A 139 9.18 8.48 2.76
CA LEU A 139 9.08 7.73 1.51
C LEU A 139 9.54 6.28 1.69
N TRP A 140 10.66 6.05 2.40
CA TRP A 140 11.11 4.70 2.74
C TRP A 140 10.11 3.93 3.61
N GLN A 141 9.43 4.60 4.53
CA GLN A 141 8.39 3.96 5.35
C GLN A 141 7.20 3.53 4.49
N ARG A 142 6.74 4.38 3.56
CA ARG A 142 5.67 4.05 2.61
C ARG A 142 6.06 2.88 1.70
N LYS A 143 7.25 2.95 1.11
CA LYS A 143 7.76 1.85 0.29
C LYS A 143 7.83 0.54 1.06
N SER A 144 8.44 0.55 2.24
CA SER A 144 8.58 -0.64 3.07
C SER A 144 7.26 -1.23 3.54
N ALA A 145 6.24 -0.40 3.80
CA ALA A 145 4.91 -0.86 4.17
C ALA A 145 4.21 -1.56 3.00
N GLY A 146 4.30 -0.96 1.82
CA GLY A 146 3.68 -1.51 0.62
C GLY A 146 4.39 -2.77 0.11
N ASP A 147 5.73 -2.79 0.09
CA ASP A 147 6.51 -3.97 -0.29
C ASP A 147 6.18 -5.15 0.64
N PHE A 148 6.10 -4.90 1.96
CA PHE A 148 5.73 -5.93 2.93
C PHE A 148 4.32 -6.48 2.68
N TYR A 149 3.34 -5.60 2.42
CA TYR A 149 1.98 -6.05 2.13
C TYR A 149 1.92 -6.87 0.84
N HIS A 150 2.61 -6.42 -0.20
CA HIS A 150 2.64 -7.11 -1.48
C HIS A 150 3.29 -8.49 -1.38
N GLU A 151 4.43 -8.59 -0.69
CA GLU A 151 5.10 -9.85 -0.42
C GLU A 151 4.20 -10.79 0.41
N TRP A 152 3.59 -10.27 1.47
CA TRP A 152 2.72 -11.05 2.35
C TRP A 152 1.45 -11.54 1.64
N SER A 153 0.82 -10.72 0.80
CA SER A 153 -0.40 -11.07 0.06
C SER A 153 -0.16 -11.96 -1.15
N SER A 154 1.08 -12.05 -1.62
CA SER A 154 1.44 -12.84 -2.80
C SER A 154 1.08 -14.32 -2.62
N GLY A 155 0.27 -14.84 -3.56
CA GLY A 155 -0.20 -16.23 -3.54
C GLY A 155 -1.33 -16.53 -2.54
N LYS A 156 -1.82 -15.55 -1.78
CA LYS A 156 -2.97 -15.69 -0.88
C LYS A 156 -4.27 -15.31 -1.60
N THR A 157 -5.30 -16.13 -1.43
CA THR A 157 -6.65 -15.88 -1.98
C THR A 157 -7.54 -15.21 -0.94
N GLY A 158 -8.43 -14.32 -1.38
CA GLY A 158 -9.38 -13.64 -0.49
C GLY A 158 -8.80 -12.47 0.31
N VAL A 159 -7.56 -12.10 0.05
CA VAL A 159 -6.94 -10.90 0.63
C VAL A 159 -7.29 -9.68 -0.26
N PRO A 160 -7.75 -8.55 0.32
CA PRO A 160 -8.07 -7.36 -0.46
C PRO A 160 -6.83 -6.80 -1.14
N SER A 161 -7.00 -6.05 -2.23
CA SER A 161 -5.89 -5.26 -2.78
C SER A 161 -5.48 -4.17 -1.79
N LEU A 162 -4.27 -3.64 -1.93
CA LEU A 162 -3.81 -2.53 -1.08
C LEU A 162 -4.69 -1.28 -1.22
N GLU A 163 -5.29 -1.09 -2.39
CA GLU A 163 -6.21 0.01 -2.70
C GLU A 163 -7.57 -0.16 -2.03
N ASP A 164 -8.04 -1.40 -1.87
CA ASP A 164 -9.33 -1.74 -1.27
C ASP A 164 -9.26 -1.89 0.25
N GLY A 165 -8.06 -1.97 0.81
CA GLY A 165 -7.81 -2.23 2.23
C GLY A 165 -8.05 -1.01 3.12
N LYS A 166 -9.29 -0.81 3.59
CA LYS A 166 -9.73 0.35 4.38
C LYS A 166 -8.98 0.58 5.69
N HIS A 167 -8.40 -0.48 6.27
CA HIS A 167 -7.74 -0.44 7.57
C HIS A 167 -6.20 -0.50 7.48
N LEU A 168 -5.66 -0.54 6.26
CA LEU A 168 -4.24 -0.67 6.01
C LEU A 168 -3.54 0.70 6.06
N SER A 169 -3.07 1.09 7.25
CA SER A 169 -2.21 2.27 7.37
C SER A 169 -0.74 1.90 7.24
N GLU A 170 0.07 2.81 6.65
CA GLU A 170 1.52 2.59 6.50
C GLU A 170 2.21 2.32 7.85
N LEU A 171 1.77 3.02 8.91
CA LEU A 171 2.33 2.88 10.24
C LEU A 171 2.04 1.49 10.83
N ASN A 172 0.80 1.02 10.69
CA ASN A 172 0.41 -0.29 11.20
C ASN A 172 1.11 -1.42 10.45
N LEU A 173 1.18 -1.34 9.12
CA LEU A 173 1.93 -2.30 8.30
C LEU A 173 3.42 -2.36 8.69
N ASN A 174 4.06 -1.21 8.92
CA ASN A 174 5.44 -1.17 9.35
C ASN A 174 5.64 -1.75 10.76
N LEU A 175 4.66 -1.62 11.67
CA LEU A 175 4.70 -2.26 12.98
C LEU A 175 4.57 -3.78 12.86
N VAL A 176 3.59 -4.28 12.08
CA VAL A 176 3.42 -5.71 11.85
C VAL A 176 4.66 -6.29 11.15
N ARG A 177 5.24 -5.61 10.16
CA ARG A 177 6.49 -6.01 9.52
C ARG A 177 7.65 -6.19 10.52
N LYS A 178 7.76 -5.30 11.50
CA LYS A 178 8.78 -5.42 12.56
C LYS A 178 8.53 -6.64 13.44
N ILE A 179 7.27 -6.90 13.79
CA ILE A 179 6.87 -8.08 14.55
C ILE A 179 7.15 -9.35 13.75
N ALA A 180 6.73 -9.40 12.49
CA ALA A 180 6.93 -10.54 11.59
C ALA A 180 8.41 -10.92 11.36
N LYS A 181 9.33 -9.97 11.49
CA LYS A 181 10.77 -10.25 11.43
C LYS A 181 11.28 -11.07 12.60
N ILE A 182 10.66 -10.96 13.76
CA ILE A 182 11.03 -11.65 15.00
C ILE A 182 10.17 -12.90 15.14
N ASP A 183 8.87 -12.76 14.96
CA ASP A 183 7.86 -13.81 15.03
C ASP A 183 6.99 -13.80 13.78
N PRO A 184 7.34 -14.60 12.75
CA PRO A 184 6.58 -14.65 11.49
C PRO A 184 5.13 -15.11 11.68
N SER A 185 4.90 -16.06 12.61
CA SER A 185 3.54 -16.60 12.86
C SER A 185 2.63 -15.53 13.45
N ARG A 186 3.13 -14.80 14.44
CA ARG A 186 2.38 -13.69 15.06
C ARG A 186 2.17 -12.54 14.06
N GLY A 187 3.17 -12.27 13.20
CA GLY A 187 3.04 -11.31 12.12
C GLY A 187 1.92 -11.66 11.15
N ASP A 188 1.81 -12.93 10.77
CA ASP A 188 0.74 -13.41 9.87
C ASP A 188 -0.64 -13.28 10.51
N GLU A 189 -0.81 -13.70 11.77
CA GLU A 189 -2.06 -13.52 12.53
C GLU A 189 -2.50 -12.05 12.59
N LEU A 190 -1.58 -11.15 12.96
CA LEU A 190 -1.85 -9.72 13.05
C LEU A 190 -2.26 -9.09 11.70
N MET A 191 -1.75 -9.61 10.59
CA MET A 191 -2.18 -9.17 9.26
C MET A 191 -3.65 -9.52 9.01
N TYR A 192 -4.08 -10.74 9.32
CA TYR A 192 -5.48 -11.13 9.18
C TYR A 192 -6.39 -10.33 10.12
N GLU A 193 -6.02 -10.23 11.41
CA GLU A 193 -6.77 -9.42 12.39
C GLU A 193 -6.90 -7.95 11.93
N MET A 194 -5.84 -7.39 11.34
CA MET A 194 -5.85 -6.00 10.84
C MET A 194 -6.79 -5.82 9.64
N ILE A 195 -6.86 -6.80 8.74
CA ILE A 195 -7.73 -6.75 7.56
C ILE A 195 -9.20 -6.89 7.98
N GLU A 196 -9.50 -7.84 8.89
CA GLU A 196 -10.87 -8.16 9.29
C GLU A 196 -11.47 -7.12 10.23
N ALA A 197 -10.75 -6.76 11.28
CA ALA A 197 -11.27 -5.95 12.39
C ALA A 197 -10.69 -4.54 12.48
N GLY A 198 -9.54 -4.30 11.84
CA GLY A 198 -8.78 -3.08 12.02
C GLY A 198 -8.09 -3.03 13.38
N LEU A 199 -6.77 -3.01 13.40
CA LEU A 199 -6.01 -2.93 14.65
C LEU A 199 -5.59 -1.49 14.95
N SER A 200 -5.71 -1.10 16.21
CA SER A 200 -5.24 0.22 16.64
C SER A 200 -3.71 0.25 16.69
N THR A 201 -3.12 1.37 16.31
CA THR A 201 -1.68 1.60 16.42
C THR A 201 -1.16 1.41 17.86
N LYS A 202 -1.99 1.72 18.86
CA LYS A 202 -1.65 1.54 20.29
C LYS A 202 -1.46 0.06 20.61
N MET A 203 -2.35 -0.79 20.14
CA MET A 203 -2.28 -2.25 20.34
C MET A 203 -1.04 -2.83 19.65
N LEU A 204 -0.80 -2.49 18.38
CA LEU A 204 0.38 -2.95 17.64
C LEU A 204 1.71 -2.49 18.27
N ARG A 205 1.76 -1.29 18.85
CA ARG A 205 2.93 -0.82 19.61
C ARG A 205 3.15 -1.62 20.90
N SER A 206 2.07 -2.06 21.55
CA SER A 206 2.16 -2.93 22.72
C SER A 206 2.70 -4.32 22.35
N GLU A 207 2.16 -4.91 21.29
CA GLU A 207 2.63 -6.19 20.72
C GLU A 207 4.12 -6.10 20.32
N TRP A 208 4.50 -5.05 19.62
CA TRP A 208 5.90 -4.82 19.26
C TRP A 208 6.85 -4.81 20.47
N ARG A 209 6.45 -4.13 21.56
CA ARG A 209 7.25 -4.11 22.78
C ARG A 209 7.36 -5.49 23.43
N ALA A 210 6.25 -6.25 23.47
CA ALA A 210 6.23 -7.59 24.02
C ALA A 210 7.16 -8.54 23.24
N VAL A 211 7.05 -8.57 21.91
CA VAL A 211 7.89 -9.43 21.05
C VAL A 211 9.36 -9.05 21.16
N ARG A 212 9.68 -7.76 21.18
CA ARG A 212 11.06 -7.28 21.32
C ARG A 212 11.67 -7.62 22.68
N SER A 213 10.92 -7.50 23.77
CA SER A 213 11.42 -7.86 25.10
C SER A 213 11.70 -9.37 25.22
N HIS A 214 10.95 -10.21 24.50
CA HIS A 214 11.24 -11.64 24.39
C HIS A 214 12.53 -11.94 23.60
N GLU A 215 12.85 -11.16 22.58
CA GLU A 215 14.07 -11.32 21.79
C GLU A 215 15.31 -10.86 22.58
N ASP A 216 15.23 -9.69 23.20
CA ASP A 216 16.30 -9.13 24.04
C ASP A 216 16.57 -10.05 25.26
N GLY A 217 15.55 -10.80 25.75
CA GLY A 217 15.66 -11.76 26.83
C GLY A 217 16.29 -13.11 26.47
N LYS A 218 16.42 -13.46 25.19
CA LYS A 218 17.10 -14.70 24.75
C LYS A 218 18.62 -14.66 24.88
N GLY A 219 19.20 -13.49 25.15
CA GLY A 219 20.66 -13.29 25.28
C GLY A 219 21.18 -13.20 26.72
N ILE A 220 20.31 -13.09 27.72
CA ILE A 220 20.69 -12.98 29.12
C ILE A 220 19.76 -13.91 29.91
N GLY A 221 20.30 -15.05 30.33
CA GLY A 221 19.58 -15.92 31.26
C GLY A 221 19.38 -15.20 32.58
N ASP A 222 18.29 -14.56 32.70
CA ASP A 222 17.50 -14.33 33.91
C ASP A 222 16.25 -13.56 33.51
N ALA A 223 15.08 -14.07 33.85
CA ALA A 223 13.81 -13.36 33.62
C ALA A 223 13.88 -12.06 34.45
N THR A 224 14.19 -10.95 33.78
CA THR A 224 14.08 -9.64 34.41
C THR A 224 12.62 -9.40 34.76
N LYS A 225 12.32 -9.63 36.03
CA LYS A 225 11.04 -9.32 36.67
C LYS A 225 10.74 -7.85 36.40
N THR A 226 9.82 -7.55 35.48
CA THR A 226 9.50 -6.18 35.08
C THR A 226 8.36 -5.66 35.92
N CYS A 227 8.66 -4.65 36.72
CA CYS A 227 7.66 -3.91 37.45
C CYS A 227 7.46 -2.53 36.82
N TYR A 228 6.23 -2.11 36.63
CA TYR A 228 5.88 -0.80 36.16
C TYR A 228 5.24 0.01 37.26
N ALA A 229 5.84 1.17 37.59
CA ALA A 229 5.19 2.20 38.39
C ALA A 229 4.58 3.23 37.44
N ASP A 230 3.32 3.61 37.68
CA ASP A 230 2.72 4.73 36.98
C ASP A 230 3.45 6.04 37.41
N ALA A 231 3.78 6.90 36.45
CA ALA A 231 4.48 8.18 36.67
C ALA A 231 3.74 9.14 37.62
N VAL A 232 2.48 8.88 37.91
CA VAL A 232 1.67 9.58 38.91
C VAL A 232 1.76 8.92 40.29
N GLY A 233 2.55 7.85 40.43
CA GLY A 233 3.00 7.31 41.71
C GLY A 233 2.00 6.56 42.57
N ARG A 234 0.92 6.02 41.96
CA ARG A 234 -0.15 5.38 42.76
C ARG A 234 -0.50 3.94 42.39
N LYS A 235 0.11 3.37 41.34
CA LYS A 235 -0.18 1.99 40.93
C LYS A 235 1.08 1.27 40.52
N ILE A 236 1.33 0.12 41.11
CA ILE A 236 2.42 -0.79 40.76
C ILE A 236 1.77 -2.04 40.16
N SER A 237 2.25 -2.46 38.98
CA SER A 237 1.84 -3.70 38.34
C SER A 237 3.08 -4.54 38.10
N CYS A 238 3.09 -5.77 38.59
CA CYS A 238 4.18 -6.73 38.41
C CYS A 238 3.73 -7.90 37.56
N SER A 239 4.69 -8.52 36.85
CA SER A 239 4.43 -9.65 35.98
C SER A 239 4.11 -10.96 36.71
N ASP A 240 4.52 -11.05 37.98
CA ASP A 240 4.29 -12.20 38.82
C ASP A 240 3.99 -11.82 40.27
N SER A 241 3.31 -12.74 40.98
CA SER A 241 2.86 -12.52 42.34
C SER A 241 4.00 -12.46 43.35
N GLU A 242 5.09 -13.18 43.12
CA GLU A 242 6.24 -13.24 44.04
C GLU A 242 7.01 -11.93 44.03
N THR A 243 7.25 -11.35 42.83
CA THR A 243 7.89 -10.05 42.68
C THR A 243 7.00 -8.92 43.24
N PHE A 244 5.68 -9.05 43.10
CA PHE A 244 4.73 -8.10 43.67
C PHE A 244 4.83 -8.07 45.19
N GLU A 245 4.86 -9.23 45.86
CA GLU A 245 5.00 -9.34 47.33
C GLU A 245 6.35 -8.80 47.82
N GLU A 246 7.46 -9.07 47.12
CA GLU A 246 8.77 -8.51 47.45
C GLU A 246 8.74 -6.97 47.44
N ILE A 247 8.16 -6.38 46.43
CA ILE A 247 8.06 -4.91 46.31
C ILE A 247 7.15 -4.33 47.40
N VAL A 248 6.02 -4.98 47.65
CA VAL A 248 5.09 -4.55 48.71
C VAL A 248 5.84 -4.59 50.08
N ASN A 249 6.65 -5.59 50.35
CA ASN A 249 7.44 -5.68 51.57
C ASN A 249 8.50 -4.58 51.64
N ILE A 250 9.21 -4.27 50.54
CA ILE A 250 10.19 -3.17 50.48
C ILE A 250 9.50 -1.85 50.76
N LEU A 251 8.36 -1.60 50.13
CA LEU A 251 7.62 -0.34 50.34
C LEU A 251 7.11 -0.18 51.75
N ARG A 252 6.57 -1.23 52.34
CA ARG A 252 6.12 -1.23 53.75
C ARG A 252 7.29 -1.02 54.72
N SER A 253 8.47 -1.59 54.44
CA SER A 253 9.68 -1.39 55.24
C SER A 253 10.22 0.06 55.13
N ALA A 254 9.95 0.69 53.98
CA ALA A 254 10.30 2.08 53.74
C ALA A 254 9.23 3.11 54.26
N GLY A 255 8.17 2.62 54.94
CA GLY A 255 7.14 3.44 55.56
C GLY A 255 5.98 3.86 54.66
N TYR A 256 5.84 3.22 53.50
CA TYR A 256 4.70 3.48 52.60
C TYR A 256 3.49 2.56 52.93
N GLU A 257 2.30 3.16 52.95
CA GLU A 257 1.05 2.37 52.98
C GLU A 257 0.72 1.82 51.59
N VAL A 258 0.59 0.50 51.47
CA VAL A 258 0.20 -0.18 50.24
C VAL A 258 -1.24 -0.66 50.41
N CYS A 259 -2.18 -0.04 49.72
CA CYS A 259 -3.60 -0.38 49.74
C CYS A 259 -3.97 -1.21 48.51
N GLY A 260 -4.82 -2.21 48.70
CA GLY A 260 -5.46 -2.96 47.62
C GLY A 260 -4.62 -4.11 47.10
N VAL A 261 -4.41 -5.10 47.92
CA VAL A 261 -4.02 -6.46 47.51
C VAL A 261 -5.28 -7.29 47.34
#